data_b7e5fb39477ae848ec1f103eb7636cbc
#
_entry.id   b7e5fb39477ae848ec1f103eb7636cbc
#
_cell.length_a   1.000
_cell.length_b   1.000
_cell.length_c   1.000
_cell.angle_alpha   90.00
_cell.angle_beta   90.00
_cell.angle_gamma   90.00
#
_symmetry.space_group_name_H-M   'P 1'
#
loop_
_entity.id
_entity.type
_entity.pdbx_description
1 polymer ?
#
loop_
_entity_poly.entity_id
_entity_poly.type
_entity_poly.pdbx_seq_one_letter_code
_entity_poly.pdbx_strand_id
1 'polypeptide(L)'
;MRVQYLFNSSGEWICFKVGKYIYDTDGNWIGWLPWNDNDVVTEDGDYLGTICDKNRIYYFSNKPYRGYPGYPGYPGYPGYPGYPGFAGYSPLPAYADDIVIPPKK
;
A
#
# COMPACT_ATOMS: atom_id res chain seq x y z
N MET A 1 15.51 10.41 2.55
CA MET A 1 14.50 9.40 2.19
C MET A 1 13.11 9.98 2.38
N ARG A 2 12.27 9.89 1.36
CA ARG A 2 10.91 10.42 1.43
C ARG A 2 9.92 9.32 1.78
N VAL A 3 9.16 9.53 2.85
CA VAL A 3 8.12 8.60 3.29
C VAL A 3 6.75 9.17 2.93
N GLN A 4 5.91 8.36 2.30
CA GLN A 4 4.52 8.71 2.03
C GLN A 4 3.63 7.84 2.90
N TYR A 5 2.96 8.46 3.86
CA TYR A 5 2.05 7.74 4.76
C TYR A 5 0.75 7.43 4.04
N LEU A 6 0.22 6.23 4.24
CA LEU A 6 -1.02 5.78 3.62
C LEU A 6 -2.02 5.36 4.69
N PHE A 7 -3.26 5.83 4.52
CA PHE A 7 -4.33 5.68 5.50
C PHE A 7 -5.51 4.93 4.90
N ASN A 8 -6.31 4.31 5.75
CA ASN A 8 -7.57 3.70 5.31
C ASN A 8 -8.68 4.75 5.28
N SER A 9 -9.92 4.31 4.95
CA SER A 9 -11.05 5.23 4.86
C SER A 9 -11.40 5.89 6.20
N SER A 10 -11.13 5.21 7.31
CA SER A 10 -11.37 5.77 8.65
C SER A 10 -10.31 6.78 9.06
N GLY A 11 -9.22 6.91 8.31
CA GLY A 11 -8.13 7.82 8.64
C GLY A 11 -7.05 7.21 9.50
N GLU A 12 -7.08 5.91 9.72
CA GLU A 12 -6.04 5.21 10.47
C GLU A 12 -4.82 4.97 9.58
N TRP A 13 -3.63 5.17 10.13
CA TRP A 13 -2.41 4.86 9.41
C TRP A 13 -2.22 3.36 9.33
N ILE A 14 -2.12 2.82 8.12
CA ILE A 14 -2.04 1.38 7.90
C ILE A 14 -0.77 0.92 7.18
N CYS A 15 -0.11 1.81 6.42
CA CYS A 15 1.14 1.46 5.75
C CYS A 15 1.84 2.73 5.29
N PHE A 16 3.04 2.57 4.71
CA PHE A 16 3.76 3.69 4.13
C PHE A 16 4.57 3.26 2.92
N LYS A 17 4.88 4.22 2.07
CA LYS A 17 5.60 4.03 0.82
C LYS A 17 6.96 4.69 0.89
N VAL A 18 7.99 3.96 0.47
CA VAL A 18 9.34 4.49 0.26
C VAL A 18 9.77 4.07 -1.14
N GLY A 19 9.97 5.04 -2.03
CA GLY A 19 10.23 4.74 -3.43
C GLY A 19 9.07 3.99 -4.05
N LYS A 20 9.30 2.80 -4.57
CA LYS A 20 8.25 1.95 -5.14
C LYS A 20 7.82 0.81 -4.22
N TYR A 21 8.22 0.85 -2.96
CA TYR A 21 7.97 -0.23 -2.00
C TYR A 21 6.97 0.20 -0.94
N ILE A 22 6.11 -0.73 -0.53
CA ILE A 22 5.09 -0.50 0.49
C ILE A 22 5.39 -1.36 1.71
N TYR A 23 5.31 -0.75 2.88
CA TYR A 23 5.59 -1.40 4.17
C TYR A 23 4.40 -1.22 5.10
N ASP A 24 4.17 -2.19 5.98
CA ASP A 24 3.18 -2.01 7.04
C ASP A 24 3.71 -1.07 8.13
N THR A 25 2.93 -0.83 9.19
CA THR A 25 3.32 0.13 10.22
C THR A 25 4.54 -0.30 11.04
N ASP A 26 4.91 -1.57 10.98
CA ASP A 26 6.10 -2.10 11.65
C ASP A 26 7.33 -2.13 10.75
N GLY A 27 7.19 -1.72 9.50
CA GLY A 27 8.27 -1.74 8.54
C GLY A 27 8.46 -3.06 7.82
N ASN A 28 7.48 -3.97 7.90
CA ASN A 28 7.50 -5.20 7.13
C ASN A 28 7.11 -4.91 5.69
N TRP A 29 7.87 -5.44 4.73
CA TRP A 29 7.57 -5.24 3.32
C TRP A 29 6.31 -6.03 2.93
N ILE A 30 5.30 -5.33 2.39
CA ILE A 30 4.02 -5.94 2.04
C ILE A 30 3.68 -5.84 0.56
N GLY A 31 4.36 -4.98 -0.19
CA GLY A 31 4.04 -4.83 -1.61
C GLY A 31 4.95 -3.84 -2.31
N TRP A 32 4.67 -3.64 -3.59
CA TRP A 32 5.44 -2.71 -4.41
C TRP A 32 4.62 -2.26 -5.63
N LEU A 33 5.11 -1.25 -6.35
CA LEU A 33 4.44 -0.68 -7.51
C LEU A 33 5.21 -1.05 -8.78
N PRO A 34 4.87 -2.16 -9.45
CA PRO A 34 5.65 -2.67 -10.58
C PRO A 34 5.43 -1.94 -11.90
N TRP A 35 4.28 -1.25 -12.05
CA TRP A 35 3.90 -0.71 -13.37
C TRP A 35 4.02 0.80 -13.47
N ASN A 36 4.69 1.43 -12.55
CA ASN A 36 4.91 2.88 -12.57
C ASN A 36 3.60 3.68 -12.57
N ASP A 37 2.61 3.16 -11.86
CA ASP A 37 1.33 3.81 -11.62
C ASP A 37 1.00 3.67 -10.14
N ASN A 38 -0.28 3.66 -9.75
CA ASN A 38 -0.69 3.60 -8.36
C ASN A 38 -1.16 2.22 -7.89
N ASP A 39 -1.08 1.22 -8.75
CA ASP A 39 -1.49 -0.14 -8.38
C ASP A 39 -0.36 -0.85 -7.64
N VAL A 40 -0.70 -1.40 -6.48
CA VAL A 40 0.25 -2.09 -5.59
C VAL A 40 -0.03 -3.59 -5.63
N VAL A 41 1.02 -4.39 -5.76
CA VAL A 41 0.92 -5.84 -5.66
C VAL A 41 1.80 -6.36 -4.54
N THR A 42 1.48 -7.55 -4.03
CA THR A 42 2.32 -8.24 -3.05
C THR A 42 3.58 -8.80 -3.72
N GLU A 43 4.51 -9.34 -2.93
CA GLU A 43 5.71 -9.98 -3.49
C GLU A 43 5.37 -11.17 -4.38
N ASP A 44 4.22 -11.80 -4.17
CA ASP A 44 3.74 -12.93 -4.97
C ASP A 44 3.00 -12.48 -6.24
N GLY A 45 2.82 -11.18 -6.43
CA GLY A 45 2.16 -10.63 -7.60
C GLY A 45 0.65 -10.46 -7.46
N ASP A 46 0.09 -10.66 -6.27
CA ASP A 46 -1.34 -10.48 -6.03
C ASP A 46 -1.66 -8.99 -5.83
N TYR A 47 -2.78 -8.56 -6.40
CA TYR A 47 -3.22 -7.17 -6.24
C TYR A 47 -3.53 -6.87 -4.78
N LEU A 48 -2.87 -5.86 -4.23
CA LEU A 48 -3.07 -5.44 -2.83
C LEU A 48 -4.00 -4.25 -2.72
N GLY A 49 -3.84 -3.27 -3.59
CA GLY A 49 -4.65 -2.06 -3.56
C GLY A 49 -4.11 -1.00 -4.49
N THR A 50 -4.79 0.14 -4.51
CA THR A 50 -4.41 1.28 -5.35
C THR A 50 -4.32 2.53 -4.49
N ILE A 51 -3.24 3.30 -4.66
CA ILE A 51 -3.03 4.55 -3.93
C ILE A 51 -3.94 5.63 -4.53
N CYS A 52 -4.73 6.28 -3.68
CA CYS A 52 -5.64 7.34 -4.06
C CYS A 52 -5.34 8.62 -3.29
N ASP A 53 -5.49 9.77 -3.95
CA ASP A 53 -5.38 11.09 -3.31
C ASP A 53 -4.11 11.28 -2.49
N LYS A 54 -3.01 10.64 -2.92
CA LYS A 54 -1.67 10.74 -2.32
C LYS A 54 -1.51 10.05 -0.97
N ASN A 55 -2.56 9.97 -0.15
CA ASN A 55 -2.43 9.43 1.21
C ASN A 55 -3.44 8.36 1.57
N ARG A 56 -4.17 7.82 0.58
CA ARG A 56 -5.12 6.73 0.82
C ARG A 56 -4.73 5.52 -0.02
N ILE A 57 -5.03 4.34 0.49
CA ILE A 57 -4.86 3.11 -0.28
C ILE A 57 -6.11 2.25 -0.08
N TYR A 58 -6.73 1.87 -1.20
CA TYR A 58 -7.96 1.08 -1.20
C TYR A 58 -7.84 -0.11 -2.13
N TYR A 59 -8.60 -1.16 -1.83
CA TYR A 59 -8.72 -2.32 -2.70
C TYR A 59 -9.93 -2.14 -3.61
N PHE A 60 -9.72 -2.16 -4.92
CA PHE A 60 -10.80 -2.02 -5.90
C PHE A 60 -11.17 -3.38 -6.47
N SER A 61 -12.42 -3.79 -6.28
CA SER A 61 -12.90 -5.11 -6.73
C SER A 61 -13.06 -5.23 -8.24
N ASN A 62 -13.06 -4.11 -8.96
CA ASN A 62 -13.24 -4.07 -10.41
C ASN A 62 -11.93 -3.98 -11.20
N LYS A 63 -10.78 -4.19 -10.57
CA LYS A 63 -9.50 -4.15 -11.27
C LYS A 63 -9.26 -5.43 -12.04
N PRO A 64 -8.88 -5.36 -13.33
CA PRO A 64 -8.54 -6.55 -14.09
C PRO A 64 -7.18 -7.10 -13.66
N TYR A 65 -7.00 -8.41 -13.87
CA TYR A 65 -5.71 -9.03 -13.61
C TYR A 65 -4.69 -8.56 -14.64
N ARG A 66 -3.53 -8.10 -14.17
CA ARG A 66 -2.50 -7.51 -15.02
C ARG A 66 -1.32 -8.45 -15.31
N GLY A 67 -1.39 -9.68 -14.84
CA GLY A 67 -0.30 -10.63 -14.97
C GLY A 67 0.70 -10.53 -13.83
N TYR A 68 1.64 -11.45 -13.83
CA TYR A 68 2.69 -11.48 -12.82
C TYR A 68 3.80 -10.48 -13.19
N PRO A 69 4.06 -9.47 -12.37
CA PRO A 69 5.03 -8.43 -12.72
C PRO A 69 6.49 -8.81 -12.45
N GLY A 70 6.75 -9.98 -11.90
CA GLY A 70 8.07 -10.37 -11.48
C GLY A 70 8.31 -10.08 -10.01
N TYR A 71 9.49 -10.42 -9.53
CA TYR A 71 9.90 -10.18 -8.16
C TYR A 71 11.02 -9.15 -8.15
N PRO A 72 10.86 -8.03 -7.42
CA PRO A 72 11.84 -6.95 -7.45
C PRO A 72 13.07 -7.20 -6.57
N GLY A 73 13.05 -8.25 -5.75
CA GLY A 73 14.03 -8.47 -4.69
C GLY A 73 13.59 -7.79 -3.40
N TYR A 74 14.03 -8.35 -2.27
CA TYR A 74 13.68 -7.78 -0.97
C TYR A 74 14.36 -6.41 -0.78
N PRO A 75 13.57 -5.34 -0.51
CA PRO A 75 14.14 -3.99 -0.43
C PRO A 75 14.88 -3.67 0.87
N GLY A 76 14.82 -4.54 1.85
CA GLY A 76 15.40 -4.30 3.17
C GLY A 76 14.42 -3.61 4.11
N TYR A 77 14.80 -3.54 5.38
CA TYR A 77 14.00 -2.87 6.40
C TYR A 77 14.20 -1.36 6.29
N PRO A 78 13.13 -0.57 6.14
CA PRO A 78 13.25 0.87 5.92
C PRO A 78 13.45 1.69 7.18
N GLY A 79 13.34 1.08 8.36
CA GLY A 79 13.27 1.78 9.61
C GLY A 79 11.84 2.20 9.94
N TYR A 80 11.58 2.54 11.19
CA TYR A 80 10.27 3.03 11.61
C TYR A 80 10.15 4.52 11.30
N PRO A 81 9.16 4.96 10.50
CA PRO A 81 9.08 6.35 10.06
C PRO A 81 8.49 7.31 11.10
N GLY A 82 7.96 6.81 12.19
CA GLY A 82 7.23 7.59 13.18
C GLY A 82 5.74 7.60 12.88
N TYR A 83 4.94 7.76 13.93
CA TYR A 83 3.49 7.78 13.79
C TYR A 83 3.03 9.13 13.22
N PRO A 84 2.31 9.14 12.07
CA PRO A 84 1.94 10.39 11.41
C PRO A 84 0.69 11.06 11.99
N GLY A 85 -0.03 10.39 12.85
CA GLY A 85 -1.29 10.89 13.35
C GLY A 85 -2.48 10.35 12.57
N PHE A 86 -3.65 10.85 12.89
CA PHE A 86 -4.92 10.44 12.29
C PHE A 86 -5.23 11.36 11.10
N ALA A 87 -5.64 10.79 9.97
CA ALA A 87 -5.85 11.57 8.75
C ALA A 87 -7.31 12.02 8.54
N GLY A 88 -8.22 11.53 9.35
CA GLY A 88 -9.64 11.83 9.19
C GLY A 88 -10.34 10.92 8.21
N TYR A 89 -11.66 10.92 8.26
CA TYR A 89 -12.49 10.07 7.43
C TYR A 89 -12.45 10.51 5.97
N SER A 90 -12.38 9.54 5.06
CA SER A 90 -12.51 9.77 3.63
C SER A 90 -13.42 8.68 3.06
N PRO A 91 -14.56 9.04 2.43
CA PRO A 91 -15.47 8.02 1.94
C PRO A 91 -14.84 7.16 0.86
N LEU A 92 -15.17 5.86 0.88
CA LEU A 92 -14.69 4.92 -0.11
C LEU A 92 -15.26 5.22 -1.49
N PRO A 93 -14.43 5.22 -2.54
CA PRO A 93 -14.94 5.31 -3.92
C PRO A 93 -15.77 4.08 -4.29
N ALA A 94 -16.48 4.15 -5.43
CA ALA A 94 -17.21 2.99 -5.94
C ALA A 94 -16.26 1.80 -6.15
N TYR A 95 -16.72 0.62 -5.81
CA TYR A 95 -15.97 -0.65 -5.91
C TYR A 95 -14.76 -0.75 -4.99
N ALA A 96 -14.57 0.19 -4.07
CA ALA A 96 -13.42 0.21 -3.18
C ALA A 96 -13.75 -0.29 -1.79
N ASP A 97 -12.79 -0.96 -1.18
CA ASP A 97 -12.79 -1.33 0.23
C ASP A 97 -11.44 -0.99 0.84
N ASP A 98 -11.35 -0.96 2.16
CA ASP A 98 -10.06 -0.82 2.81
C ASP A 98 -9.22 -2.06 2.54
N ILE A 99 -7.91 -1.89 2.38
CA ILE A 99 -7.05 -3.03 2.12
C ILE A 99 -6.91 -3.90 3.36
N VAL A 100 -6.59 -5.18 3.13
CA VAL A 100 -6.22 -6.11 4.19
C VAL A 100 -4.69 -6.20 4.20
N ILE A 101 -4.08 -5.82 5.33
CA ILE A 101 -2.63 -5.89 5.46
C ILE A 101 -2.22 -7.36 5.50
N PRO A 102 -1.30 -7.80 4.63
CA PRO A 102 -0.85 -9.20 4.66
C PRO A 102 -0.21 -9.54 6.00
N PRO A 103 -0.38 -10.78 6.46
CA PRO A 103 0.23 -11.19 7.72
C PRO A 103 1.75 -11.17 7.62
N LYS A 104 2.38 -10.93 8.75
CA LYS A 104 3.83 -10.99 8.87
C LYS A 104 4.31 -12.40 8.61
N LYS A 105 5.30 -12.54 7.76
CA LYS A 105 5.92 -13.84 7.46
C LYS A 105 7.06 -14.15 8.42
#